data_075153b2d5073391ddeeae96bd6eb5f7
#
_entry.id   075153b2d5073391ddeeae96bd6eb5f7
#
_cell.length_a   1.000
_cell.length_b   1.000
_cell.length_c   1.000
_cell.angle_alpha   90.00
_cell.angle_beta   90.00
_cell.angle_gamma   90.00
#
_symmetry.space_group_name_H-M   'P 1'
#
loop_
_entity.id
_entity.type
_entity.pdbx_description
1 polymer ?
#
loop_
_entity_poly.entity_id
_entity_poly.type
_entity_poly.pdbx_seq_one_letter_code
_entity_poly.pdbx_strand_id
1 'polypeptide(L)'
;MSFQNCAILKRKEKRYQMKKILTCLLAVVLLAGCFNITESKKNTSTSETSNTLTITNPIKLNSTKADMKGYKWIRNDVADFQLITLKESLRMFEEGGTGILYYGYDECAWCNRAVPELNEVAKELNLTIYYVDASAKVEKDDYKKLLEYIDPVLKVNSSGEKGFYVPAVIGVKNGKLVDYHVSLLDDFELSKDDPDKQLSDAQKQELQDIYRKIAKEVAD
;
A
#
# COMPACT_ATOMS: atom_id res chain seq x y z
N MET A 1 -14.86 13.17 13.11
CA MET A 1 -13.44 13.04 13.54
C MET A 1 -12.58 13.03 12.29
N SER A 2 -11.46 13.70 12.27
CA SER A 2 -10.56 13.79 11.09
C SER A 2 -9.41 12.80 11.29
N PHE A 3 -8.99 12.12 10.22
CA PHE A 3 -7.82 11.21 10.20
C PHE A 3 -6.46 11.95 10.30
N GLN A 4 -6.48 13.20 10.79
CA GLN A 4 -5.32 14.09 10.85
C GLN A 4 -4.37 13.72 11.98
N ASN A 5 -3.45 12.79 11.81
CA ASN A 5 -2.20 12.75 12.59
C ASN A 5 -1.23 11.71 12.06
N CYS A 6 -0.69 11.91 10.85
CA CYS A 6 0.25 10.96 10.24
C CYS A 6 1.75 11.25 10.46
N ALA A 7 2.13 12.34 11.15
CA ALA A 7 3.49 12.86 10.97
C ALA A 7 4.45 12.78 12.18
N ILE A 8 4.08 12.25 13.35
CA ILE A 8 4.91 12.50 14.57
C ILE A 8 5.62 11.25 15.12
N LEU A 9 5.40 10.04 14.62
CA LEU A 9 5.73 8.81 15.36
C LEU A 9 7.13 8.20 15.18
N LYS A 10 7.97 8.64 14.23
CA LYS A 10 9.22 7.89 13.90
C LYS A 10 10.53 8.38 14.54
N ARG A 11 10.54 9.31 15.48
CA ARG A 11 11.82 9.94 15.91
C ARG A 11 12.58 9.25 17.05
N LYS A 12 12.06 8.25 17.77
CA LYS A 12 12.69 7.69 18.98
C LYS A 12 13.26 6.27 18.91
N GLU A 13 12.87 5.41 17.98
CA GLU A 13 13.35 4.01 17.98
C GLU A 13 14.69 3.77 17.29
N LYS A 14 15.09 4.63 16.36
CA LYS A 14 16.34 4.43 15.57
C LYS A 14 17.65 4.54 16.38
N ARG A 15 17.63 5.11 17.61
CA ARG A 15 18.86 5.25 18.44
C ARG A 15 19.28 3.99 19.19
N TYR A 16 18.44 3.00 19.32
CA TYR A 16 18.74 1.80 20.14
C TYR A 16 19.40 0.66 19.36
N GLN A 17 19.15 0.54 18.08
CA GLN A 17 19.64 -0.59 17.26
C GLN A 17 21.06 -0.40 16.68
N MET A 18 21.58 0.82 16.60
CA MET A 18 22.90 1.09 15.98
C MET A 18 24.12 0.74 16.85
N LYS A 19 23.93 0.24 18.06
CA LYS A 19 25.05 -0.08 19.00
C LYS A 19 25.46 -1.55 19.05
N LYS A 20 24.84 -2.45 18.29
CA LYS A 20 25.12 -3.91 18.36
C LYS A 20 25.76 -4.55 17.12
N ILE A 21 26.08 -3.81 16.06
CA ILE A 21 26.72 -4.39 14.86
C ILE A 21 28.05 -3.68 14.62
N LEU A 22 28.98 -3.85 15.55
CA LEU A 22 30.38 -3.50 15.32
C LEU A 22 31.32 -4.50 16.00
N THR A 23 31.17 -5.76 15.71
CA THR A 23 32.20 -6.77 16.01
C THR A 23 31.88 -8.03 15.21
N CYS A 24 32.48 -8.15 14.06
CA CYS A 24 32.98 -9.38 13.42
C CYS A 24 33.36 -9.06 11.97
N LEU A 25 34.54 -8.54 11.80
CA LEU A 25 35.25 -8.52 10.53
C LEU A 25 36.53 -9.28 10.74
N LEU A 26 36.82 -10.13 9.79
CA LEU A 26 38.13 -10.60 9.30
C LEU A 26 38.17 -12.11 9.11
N ALA A 27 38.17 -12.52 7.88
CA ALA A 27 39.07 -13.47 7.25
C ALA A 27 38.47 -13.95 5.91
N VAL A 28 39.05 -13.49 4.79
CA VAL A 28 40.03 -14.17 3.92
C VAL A 28 39.36 -15.26 3.04
N VAL A 29 39.55 -15.41 1.74
CA VAL A 29 40.72 -15.53 0.86
C VAL A 29 40.25 -15.60 -0.61
N LEU A 30 41.07 -15.06 -1.48
CA LEU A 30 41.11 -15.15 -2.94
C LEU A 30 41.06 -16.57 -3.48
N LEU A 31 40.24 -16.85 -4.48
CA LEU A 31 40.52 -17.86 -5.51
C LEU A 31 40.05 -17.32 -6.86
N ALA A 32 41.05 -17.05 -7.71
CA ALA A 32 40.86 -16.74 -9.10
C ALA A 32 40.47 -18.02 -9.86
N GLY A 33 39.36 -17.94 -10.59
CA GLY A 33 38.97 -18.97 -11.54
C GLY A 33 38.43 -18.31 -12.81
N CYS A 34 39.24 -18.34 -13.85
CA CYS A 34 38.88 -17.92 -15.19
C CYS A 34 37.78 -18.85 -15.73
N PHE A 35 36.65 -18.31 -16.08
CA PHE A 35 35.66 -19.01 -16.91
C PHE A 35 35.40 -18.21 -18.18
N ASN A 36 35.69 -18.81 -19.31
CA ASN A 36 35.39 -18.33 -20.65
C ASN A 36 33.86 -18.26 -20.83
N ILE A 37 33.34 -17.08 -21.12
CA ILE A 37 31.96 -16.88 -21.50
C ILE A 37 31.86 -16.93 -23.02
N THR A 38 31.27 -17.99 -23.52
CA THR A 38 30.85 -18.10 -24.91
C THR A 38 29.50 -17.39 -25.02
N GLU A 39 29.42 -16.29 -25.75
CA GLU A 39 28.17 -15.62 -26.09
C GLU A 39 27.30 -16.51 -26.94
N SER A 40 26.22 -17.02 -26.38
CA SER A 40 25.09 -17.57 -27.14
C SER A 40 23.95 -16.54 -27.14
N LYS A 41 23.75 -15.88 -28.27
CA LYS A 41 22.58 -15.03 -28.52
C LYS A 41 21.35 -15.93 -28.54
N LYS A 42 20.65 -15.98 -27.40
CA LYS A 42 19.32 -16.58 -27.33
C LYS A 42 18.29 -15.45 -27.47
N ASN A 43 17.65 -15.36 -28.62
CA ASN A 43 16.45 -14.57 -28.82
C ASN A 43 15.38 -15.08 -27.85
N THR A 44 15.21 -14.39 -26.73
CA THR A 44 14.07 -14.65 -25.86
C THR A 44 12.91 -13.82 -26.38
N SER A 45 12.01 -14.45 -27.10
CA SER A 45 10.68 -13.89 -27.30
C SER A 45 10.01 -13.84 -25.93
N THR A 46 9.88 -12.65 -25.38
CA THR A 46 9.10 -12.38 -24.19
C THR A 46 7.65 -12.67 -24.53
N SER A 47 7.15 -13.82 -24.14
CA SER A 47 5.70 -14.03 -24.07
C SER A 47 5.21 -13.15 -22.91
N GLU A 48 4.50 -12.07 -23.22
CA GLU A 48 3.72 -11.33 -22.25
C GLU A 48 2.64 -12.26 -21.71
N THR A 49 2.95 -12.98 -20.65
CA THR A 49 1.94 -13.67 -19.86
C THR A 49 1.20 -12.58 -19.12
N SER A 50 -0.02 -12.28 -19.56
CA SER A 50 -0.94 -11.39 -18.85
C SER A 50 -1.12 -11.94 -17.42
N ASN A 51 -0.50 -11.28 -16.42
CA ASN A 51 -0.61 -11.63 -15.01
C ASN A 51 -1.93 -11.12 -14.41
N THR A 52 -3.04 -11.27 -15.13
CA THR A 52 -4.35 -10.83 -14.68
C THR A 52 -4.80 -11.70 -13.50
N LEU A 53 -4.95 -11.09 -12.33
CA LEU A 53 -5.61 -11.72 -11.18
C LEU A 53 -7.12 -11.53 -11.31
N THR A 54 -7.88 -12.59 -11.04
CA THR A 54 -9.34 -12.50 -11.02
C THR A 54 -9.80 -12.35 -9.57
N ILE A 55 -10.23 -11.14 -9.20
CA ILE A 55 -10.89 -10.86 -7.93
C ILE A 55 -12.35 -10.56 -8.22
N THR A 56 -13.24 -11.46 -7.78
CA THR A 56 -14.69 -11.30 -7.97
C THR A 56 -15.33 -10.90 -6.66
N ASN A 57 -15.89 -9.69 -6.60
CA ASN A 57 -16.68 -9.26 -5.45
C ASN A 57 -18.10 -9.86 -5.55
N PRO A 58 -18.53 -10.71 -4.60
CA PRO A 58 -19.86 -11.32 -4.64
C PRO A 58 -20.98 -10.32 -4.33
N ILE A 59 -20.64 -9.15 -3.76
CA ILE A 59 -21.62 -8.12 -3.42
C ILE A 59 -21.52 -6.93 -4.38
N LYS A 60 -22.65 -6.29 -4.64
CA LYS A 60 -22.70 -5.05 -5.43
C LYS A 60 -22.63 -3.84 -4.51
N LEU A 61 -21.54 -3.09 -4.57
CA LEU A 61 -21.37 -1.83 -3.87
C LEU A 61 -21.96 -0.66 -4.67
N ASN A 62 -22.46 0.36 -3.98
CA ASN A 62 -22.78 1.64 -4.59
C ASN A 62 -21.49 2.43 -4.78
N SER A 63 -20.99 2.45 -6.00
CA SER A 63 -19.73 3.11 -6.35
C SER A 63 -19.89 4.02 -7.56
N THR A 64 -18.97 4.96 -7.69
CA THR A 64 -18.79 5.79 -8.87
C THR A 64 -17.32 5.80 -9.23
N LYS A 65 -17.00 6.03 -10.51
CA LYS A 65 -15.59 6.18 -10.91
C LYS A 65 -14.95 7.33 -10.13
N ALA A 66 -13.83 7.06 -9.47
CA ALA A 66 -13.11 8.08 -8.70
C ALA A 66 -12.42 9.08 -9.63
N ASP A 67 -12.47 10.36 -9.28
CA ASP A 67 -11.59 11.37 -9.87
C ASP A 67 -10.27 11.41 -9.10
N MET A 68 -9.21 10.88 -9.69
CA MET A 68 -7.89 10.79 -9.06
C MET A 68 -6.97 11.98 -9.41
N LYS A 69 -7.48 13.00 -10.11
CA LYS A 69 -6.67 14.16 -10.58
C LYS A 69 -6.12 15.02 -9.45
N GLY A 70 -6.73 14.99 -8.27
CA GLY A 70 -6.24 15.70 -7.10
C GLY A 70 -4.91 15.13 -6.56
N TYR A 71 -4.62 13.88 -6.83
CA TYR A 71 -3.35 13.26 -6.44
C TYR A 71 -2.19 13.76 -7.30
N LYS A 72 -1.18 14.36 -6.67
CA LYS A 72 -0.12 15.14 -7.30
C LYS A 72 0.69 14.36 -8.35
N TRP A 73 0.90 13.06 -8.17
CA TRP A 73 1.79 12.26 -9.01
C TRP A 73 1.11 11.10 -9.74
N ILE A 74 -0.20 10.95 -9.62
CA ILE A 74 -0.95 10.11 -10.54
C ILE A 74 -1.00 10.79 -11.91
N ARG A 75 -0.71 10.03 -12.96
CA ARG A 75 -0.73 10.52 -14.33
C ARG A 75 -2.02 10.08 -15.04
N ASN A 76 -2.14 10.40 -16.34
CA ASN A 76 -3.38 10.27 -17.11
C ASN A 76 -3.91 8.83 -17.27
N ASP A 77 -3.07 7.82 -17.06
CA ASP A 77 -3.44 6.41 -17.15
C ASP A 77 -3.78 5.87 -15.76
N VAL A 78 -5.05 5.99 -15.39
CA VAL A 78 -5.57 5.62 -14.07
C VAL A 78 -6.30 4.29 -14.16
N ALA A 79 -5.93 3.35 -13.29
CA ALA A 79 -6.60 2.07 -13.11
C ALA A 79 -8.07 2.25 -12.68
N ASP A 80 -8.78 1.15 -12.49
CA ASP A 80 -10.17 1.17 -12.06
C ASP A 80 -10.30 1.48 -10.57
N PHE A 81 -10.27 2.80 -10.23
CA PHE A 81 -10.60 3.27 -8.88
C PHE A 81 -12.09 3.59 -8.80
N GLN A 82 -12.80 2.92 -7.89
CA GLN A 82 -14.22 3.09 -7.63
C GLN A 82 -14.42 3.78 -6.28
N LEU A 83 -14.89 5.04 -6.31
CA LEU A 83 -15.20 5.80 -5.10
C LEU A 83 -16.42 5.18 -4.41
N ILE A 84 -16.25 4.85 -3.13
CA ILE A 84 -17.30 4.35 -2.26
C ILE A 84 -17.32 5.15 -0.94
N THR A 85 -18.45 5.13 -0.24
CA THR A 85 -18.54 5.70 1.10
C THR A 85 -17.93 4.75 2.15
N LEU A 86 -17.64 5.28 3.35
CA LEU A 86 -17.26 4.43 4.50
C LEU A 86 -18.33 3.36 4.77
N LYS A 87 -19.61 3.70 4.65
CA LYS A 87 -20.70 2.75 4.84
C LYS A 87 -20.68 1.61 3.82
N GLU A 88 -20.38 1.92 2.55
CA GLU A 88 -20.22 0.87 1.54
C GLU A 88 -18.99 0.00 1.82
N SER A 89 -17.90 0.56 2.36
CA SER A 89 -16.74 -0.26 2.77
C SER A 89 -17.06 -1.19 3.95
N LEU A 90 -17.94 -0.80 4.87
CA LEU A 90 -18.43 -1.69 5.93
C LEU A 90 -19.18 -2.89 5.36
N ARG A 91 -19.98 -2.70 4.31
CA ARG A 91 -20.68 -3.80 3.64
C ARG A 91 -19.72 -4.87 3.10
N MET A 92 -18.50 -4.51 2.73
CA MET A 92 -17.46 -5.50 2.36
C MET A 92 -17.24 -6.53 3.45
N PHE A 93 -17.25 -6.09 4.72
CA PHE A 93 -17.08 -6.98 5.87
C PHE A 93 -18.39 -7.68 6.26
N GLU A 94 -19.50 -6.95 6.27
CA GLU A 94 -20.80 -7.41 6.77
C GLU A 94 -21.52 -8.40 5.85
N GLU A 95 -21.33 -8.24 4.54
CA GLU A 95 -22.06 -8.99 3.51
C GLU A 95 -21.15 -10.03 2.80
N GLY A 96 -19.95 -10.27 3.32
CA GLY A 96 -19.04 -11.27 2.75
C GLY A 96 -18.36 -10.81 1.45
N GLY A 97 -18.11 -9.52 1.29
CA GLY A 97 -17.45 -8.96 0.11
C GLY A 97 -15.99 -9.41 -0.05
N THR A 98 -15.48 -9.26 -1.27
CA THR A 98 -14.10 -9.58 -1.64
C THR A 98 -13.55 -8.48 -2.53
N GLY A 99 -12.37 -7.93 -2.18
CA GLY A 99 -11.74 -6.87 -2.95
C GLY A 99 -10.66 -6.12 -2.19
N ILE A 100 -10.14 -5.07 -2.82
CA ILE A 100 -9.09 -4.22 -2.25
C ILE A 100 -9.69 -2.86 -1.92
N LEU A 101 -9.61 -2.48 -0.66
CA LEU A 101 -10.01 -1.16 -0.16
C LEU A 101 -8.76 -0.26 -0.07
N TYR A 102 -8.88 0.97 -0.55
CA TYR A 102 -7.90 2.02 -0.36
C TYR A 102 -8.51 3.17 0.42
N TYR A 103 -7.91 3.54 1.54
CA TYR A 103 -8.27 4.71 2.33
C TYR A 103 -7.18 5.76 2.20
N GLY A 104 -7.55 6.96 1.78
CA GLY A 104 -6.62 8.07 1.59
C GLY A 104 -7.35 9.33 1.14
N TYR A 105 -6.61 10.40 0.87
CA TYR A 105 -7.11 11.64 0.27
C TYR A 105 -5.96 12.41 -0.40
N ASP A 106 -6.27 13.27 -1.34
CA ASP A 106 -5.32 13.91 -2.26
C ASP A 106 -4.43 14.98 -1.60
N GLU A 107 -4.87 15.61 -0.50
CA GLU A 107 -4.04 16.55 0.26
C GLU A 107 -3.05 15.85 1.21
N CYS A 108 -3.15 14.55 1.38
CA CYS A 108 -2.25 13.75 2.23
C CYS A 108 -0.89 13.53 1.53
N ALA A 109 0.17 14.10 2.08
CA ALA A 109 1.52 14.00 1.52
C ALA A 109 2.01 12.54 1.36
N TRP A 110 1.63 11.64 2.28
CA TRP A 110 1.95 10.22 2.23
C TRP A 110 1.11 9.50 1.18
N CYS A 111 -0.19 9.84 1.09
CA CYS A 111 -1.11 9.27 0.12
C CYS A 111 -0.69 9.59 -1.32
N ASN A 112 -0.20 10.81 -1.56
CA ASN A 112 0.31 11.22 -2.86
C ASN A 112 1.48 10.35 -3.34
N ARG A 113 2.26 9.74 -2.44
CA ARG A 113 3.38 8.85 -2.79
C ARG A 113 2.98 7.39 -2.88
N ALA A 114 1.95 6.99 -2.14
CA ALA A 114 1.45 5.62 -2.14
C ALA A 114 0.60 5.30 -3.37
N VAL A 115 -0.30 6.23 -3.74
CA VAL A 115 -1.30 6.02 -4.79
C VAL A 115 -0.71 5.76 -6.17
N PRO A 116 0.36 6.44 -6.62
CA PRO A 116 0.99 6.11 -7.90
C PRO A 116 1.46 4.64 -7.96
N GLU A 117 2.02 4.13 -6.88
CA GLU A 117 2.52 2.75 -6.82
C GLU A 117 1.36 1.74 -6.77
N LEU A 118 0.27 2.06 -6.06
CA LEU A 118 -0.95 1.26 -6.09
C LEU A 118 -1.59 1.25 -7.49
N ASN A 119 -1.57 2.39 -8.17
CA ASN A 119 -2.08 2.53 -9.54
C ASN A 119 -1.33 1.62 -10.52
N GLU A 120 0.01 1.58 -10.45
CA GLU A 120 0.80 0.71 -11.32
C GLU A 120 0.46 -0.77 -11.10
N VAL A 121 0.35 -1.22 -9.84
CA VAL A 121 -0.05 -2.59 -9.52
C VAL A 121 -1.49 -2.89 -9.96
N ALA A 122 -2.40 -1.95 -9.78
CA ALA A 122 -3.79 -2.12 -10.19
C ALA A 122 -3.93 -2.25 -11.71
N LYS A 123 -3.13 -1.51 -12.49
CA LYS A 123 -3.06 -1.65 -13.95
C LYS A 123 -2.44 -2.99 -14.37
N GLU A 124 -1.29 -3.33 -13.78
CA GLU A 124 -0.57 -4.57 -14.07
C GLU A 124 -1.43 -5.81 -13.89
N LEU A 125 -2.21 -5.84 -12.80
CA LEU A 125 -3.02 -6.99 -12.41
C LEU A 125 -4.51 -6.87 -12.81
N ASN A 126 -4.88 -5.77 -13.49
CA ASN A 126 -6.26 -5.44 -13.88
C ASN A 126 -7.25 -5.47 -12.71
N LEU A 127 -6.90 -4.75 -11.62
CA LEU A 127 -7.67 -4.73 -10.38
C LEU A 127 -8.66 -3.57 -10.35
N THR A 128 -9.81 -3.80 -9.73
CA THR A 128 -10.67 -2.74 -9.21
C THR A 128 -10.24 -2.38 -7.78
N ILE A 129 -9.98 -1.10 -7.52
CA ILE A 129 -9.64 -0.57 -6.19
C ILE A 129 -10.85 0.21 -5.66
N TYR A 130 -11.42 -0.22 -4.55
CA TYR A 130 -12.49 0.51 -3.87
C TYR A 130 -11.89 1.61 -2.99
N TYR A 131 -12.03 2.84 -3.44
CA TYR A 131 -11.45 4.03 -2.81
C TYR A 131 -12.43 4.67 -1.83
N VAL A 132 -11.99 4.89 -0.60
CA VAL A 132 -12.71 5.64 0.45
C VAL A 132 -11.93 6.93 0.72
N ASP A 133 -12.56 8.07 0.44
CA ASP A 133 -11.99 9.38 0.78
C ASP A 133 -11.98 9.56 2.30
N ALA A 134 -10.79 9.50 2.88
CA ALA A 134 -10.58 9.62 4.32
C ALA A 134 -10.72 11.07 4.84
N SER A 135 -10.82 12.07 3.96
CA SER A 135 -11.14 13.46 4.35
C SER A 135 -12.63 13.71 4.52
N ALA A 136 -13.47 12.83 3.97
CA ALA A 136 -14.92 12.95 4.04
C ALA A 136 -15.43 12.86 5.49
N LYS A 137 -16.52 13.57 5.76
CA LYS A 137 -17.21 13.44 7.06
C LYS A 137 -17.87 12.08 7.13
N VAL A 138 -17.65 11.39 8.25
CA VAL A 138 -18.21 10.06 8.50
C VAL A 138 -19.00 10.06 9.79
N GLU A 139 -20.03 9.23 9.84
CA GLU A 139 -20.80 8.99 11.05
C GLU A 139 -19.92 8.29 12.09
N LYS A 140 -20.06 8.70 13.36
CA LYS A 140 -19.21 8.20 14.45
C LYS A 140 -19.36 6.70 14.67
N ASP A 141 -20.57 6.18 14.53
CA ASP A 141 -20.85 4.76 14.74
C ASP A 141 -20.29 3.90 13.59
N ASP A 142 -20.40 4.37 12.34
CA ASP A 142 -19.79 3.71 11.19
C ASP A 142 -18.26 3.68 11.33
N TYR A 143 -17.65 4.78 11.77
CA TYR A 143 -16.21 4.81 12.01
C TYR A 143 -15.78 3.84 13.13
N LYS A 144 -16.52 3.82 14.25
CA LYS A 144 -16.24 2.88 15.34
C LYS A 144 -16.34 1.44 14.86
N LYS A 145 -17.34 1.11 14.08
CA LYS A 145 -17.55 -0.21 13.51
C LYS A 145 -16.43 -0.62 12.55
N LEU A 146 -15.96 0.32 11.71
CA LEU A 146 -14.77 0.07 10.89
C LEU A 146 -13.58 -0.35 11.75
N LEU A 147 -13.29 0.38 12.84
CA LEU A 147 -12.15 0.08 13.71
C LEU A 147 -12.23 -1.34 14.32
N GLU A 148 -13.43 -1.87 14.55
CA GLU A 148 -13.62 -3.24 15.04
C GLU A 148 -13.23 -4.27 13.97
N TYR A 149 -13.60 -4.05 12.69
CA TYR A 149 -13.23 -4.94 11.59
C TYR A 149 -11.74 -4.91 11.25
N ILE A 150 -11.10 -3.75 11.41
CA ILE A 150 -9.70 -3.54 11.03
C ILE A 150 -8.76 -3.40 12.24
N ASP A 151 -9.09 -3.92 13.42
CA ASP A 151 -8.24 -3.78 14.62
C ASP A 151 -6.75 -4.13 14.38
N PRO A 152 -6.40 -5.19 13.61
CA PRO A 152 -4.99 -5.48 13.29
C PRO A 152 -4.28 -4.38 12.48
N VAL A 153 -5.02 -3.55 11.73
CA VAL A 153 -4.49 -2.45 10.90
C VAL A 153 -4.12 -1.23 11.74
N LEU A 154 -4.70 -1.12 12.93
CA LEU A 154 -4.55 0.05 13.78
C LEU A 154 -3.11 0.16 14.31
N LYS A 155 -2.55 1.35 14.22
CA LYS A 155 -1.22 1.66 14.76
C LYS A 155 -1.34 2.38 16.10
N VAL A 156 -0.42 2.07 17.01
CA VAL A 156 -0.32 2.76 18.29
C VAL A 156 0.54 4.00 18.14
N ASN A 157 0.02 5.16 18.54
CA ASN A 157 0.76 6.42 18.52
C ASN A 157 1.73 6.54 19.72
N SER A 158 2.51 7.62 19.76
CA SER A 158 3.47 7.87 20.85
C SER A 158 2.81 8.05 22.22
N SER A 159 1.50 8.32 22.26
CA SER A 159 0.70 8.44 23.48
C SER A 159 0.06 7.11 23.92
N GLY A 160 0.31 6.02 23.19
CA GLY A 160 -0.27 4.71 23.48
C GLY A 160 -1.70 4.51 22.94
N GLU A 161 -2.22 5.44 22.15
CA GLU A 161 -3.57 5.35 21.59
C GLU A 161 -3.54 4.65 20.23
N LYS A 162 -4.43 3.70 20.02
CA LYS A 162 -4.66 3.08 18.72
C LYS A 162 -5.38 4.05 17.78
N GLY A 163 -4.92 4.14 16.54
CA GLY A 163 -5.51 4.98 15.50
C GLY A 163 -5.43 4.33 14.12
N PHE A 164 -6.38 4.70 13.27
CA PHE A 164 -6.35 4.35 11.87
C PHE A 164 -5.66 5.45 11.07
N TYR A 165 -4.62 5.09 10.35
CA TYR A 165 -3.79 6.02 9.58
C TYR A 165 -3.90 5.74 8.08
N VAL A 166 -3.71 6.79 7.29
CA VAL A 166 -3.71 6.72 5.83
C VAL A 166 -2.35 7.18 5.26
N PRO A 167 -1.94 6.69 4.09
CA PRO A 167 -2.64 5.75 3.21
C PRO A 167 -2.77 4.36 3.83
N ALA A 168 -3.89 3.68 3.58
CA ALA A 168 -4.07 2.29 3.96
C ALA A 168 -4.65 1.50 2.79
N VAL A 169 -4.01 0.40 2.44
CA VAL A 169 -4.47 -0.59 1.47
C VAL A 169 -4.84 -1.85 2.24
N ILE A 170 -6.07 -2.30 2.09
CA ILE A 170 -6.65 -3.40 2.87
C ILE A 170 -7.25 -4.43 1.93
N GLY A 171 -6.77 -5.67 2.01
CA GLY A 171 -7.35 -6.83 1.34
C GLY A 171 -8.47 -7.43 2.17
N VAL A 172 -9.65 -7.56 1.56
CA VAL A 172 -10.82 -8.23 2.16
C VAL A 172 -11.18 -9.43 1.30
N LYS A 173 -11.42 -10.58 1.92
CA LYS A 173 -11.88 -11.80 1.27
C LYS A 173 -12.99 -12.44 2.07
N ASN A 174 -14.15 -12.64 1.43
CA ASN A 174 -15.33 -13.22 2.07
C ASN A 174 -15.69 -12.52 3.40
N GLY A 175 -15.63 -11.18 3.41
CA GLY A 175 -15.91 -10.35 4.58
C GLY A 175 -14.83 -10.31 5.66
N LYS A 176 -13.65 -10.88 5.41
CA LYS A 176 -12.55 -10.93 6.38
C LYS A 176 -11.34 -10.15 5.88
N LEU A 177 -10.69 -9.44 6.79
CA LEU A 177 -9.37 -8.87 6.55
C LEU A 177 -8.37 -10.03 6.31
N VAL A 178 -7.66 -10.02 5.18
CA VAL A 178 -6.66 -11.06 4.84
C VAL A 178 -5.23 -10.53 4.87
N ASP A 179 -4.99 -9.32 4.33
CA ASP A 179 -3.67 -8.68 4.39
C ASP A 179 -3.85 -7.16 4.30
N TYR A 180 -2.84 -6.38 4.69
CA TYR A 180 -2.91 -4.92 4.65
C TYR A 180 -1.54 -4.26 4.66
N HIS A 181 -1.51 -3.00 4.24
CA HIS A 181 -0.37 -2.10 4.42
C HIS A 181 -0.83 -0.70 4.79
N VAL A 182 -0.13 -0.08 5.75
CA VAL A 182 -0.44 1.27 6.24
C VAL A 182 0.80 2.14 6.15
N SER A 183 0.65 3.36 5.62
CA SER A 183 1.71 4.33 5.39
C SER A 183 2.58 3.97 4.17
N LEU A 184 3.80 4.45 4.16
CA LEU A 184 4.88 4.10 3.24
C LEU A 184 5.86 3.16 3.95
N LEU A 185 7.01 2.92 3.34
CA LEU A 185 8.06 2.10 3.91
C LEU A 185 8.69 2.74 5.15
N ASP A 186 9.24 1.89 6.03
CA ASP A 186 9.78 2.35 7.30
C ASP A 186 11.04 3.20 7.18
N ASP A 187 11.78 3.08 6.09
CA ASP A 187 12.98 3.83 5.77
C ASP A 187 12.71 5.12 4.97
N PHE A 188 11.44 5.38 4.59
CA PHE A 188 11.07 6.63 3.92
C PHE A 188 10.63 7.69 4.93
N GLU A 189 11.24 8.87 4.82
CA GLU A 189 10.87 10.05 5.62
C GLU A 189 10.61 11.25 4.72
N LEU A 190 9.51 11.98 4.99
CA LEU A 190 9.28 13.28 4.38
C LEU A 190 10.35 14.26 4.85
N SER A 191 10.88 15.06 3.93
CA SER A 191 11.83 16.12 4.22
C SER A 191 11.10 17.47 4.26
N LYS A 192 11.48 18.30 5.21
CA LYS A 192 11.02 19.70 5.24
C LYS A 192 11.74 20.54 4.18
N ASP A 193 12.98 20.15 3.86
CA ASP A 193 13.82 20.84 2.88
C ASP A 193 13.51 20.40 1.45
N ASP A 194 12.85 19.25 1.29
CA ASP A 194 12.37 18.72 0.00
C ASP A 194 10.94 18.16 0.17
N PRO A 195 9.92 19.01 0.10
CA PRO A 195 8.52 18.61 0.24
C PRO A 195 8.03 17.71 -0.90
N ASP A 196 8.74 17.69 -2.03
CA ASP A 196 8.44 16.88 -3.20
C ASP A 196 9.27 15.60 -3.29
N LYS A 197 10.09 15.31 -2.27
CA LYS A 197 10.87 14.08 -2.19
C LYS A 197 10.01 12.85 -2.51
N GLN A 198 10.45 12.07 -3.49
CA GLN A 198 9.80 10.84 -3.93
C GLN A 198 10.46 9.61 -3.29
N LEU A 199 9.76 8.48 -3.38
CA LEU A 199 10.36 7.17 -3.16
C LEU A 199 11.48 6.93 -4.17
N SER A 200 12.58 6.31 -3.77
CA SER A 200 13.57 5.76 -4.70
C SER A 200 12.95 4.62 -5.53
N ASP A 201 13.56 4.26 -6.63
CA ASP A 201 13.03 3.18 -7.48
C ASP A 201 12.98 1.83 -6.73
N ALA A 202 13.95 1.56 -5.85
CA ALA A 202 13.92 0.39 -4.98
C ALA A 202 12.75 0.42 -3.99
N GLN A 203 12.47 1.58 -3.39
CA GLN A 203 11.34 1.76 -2.48
C GLN A 203 10.00 1.67 -3.20
N LYS A 204 9.88 2.19 -4.42
CA LYS A 204 8.67 2.01 -5.25
C LYS A 204 8.42 0.53 -5.51
N GLN A 205 9.46 -0.20 -5.96
CA GLN A 205 9.36 -1.62 -6.22
C GLN A 205 8.94 -2.40 -4.97
N GLU A 206 9.54 -2.13 -3.80
CA GLU A 206 9.19 -2.76 -2.54
C GLU A 206 7.72 -2.49 -2.17
N LEU A 207 7.25 -1.25 -2.31
CA LEU A 207 5.86 -0.90 -2.01
C LEU A 207 4.89 -1.58 -2.98
N GLN A 208 5.23 -1.64 -4.28
CA GLN A 208 4.45 -2.36 -5.29
C GLN A 208 4.41 -3.86 -4.98
N ASP A 209 5.51 -4.48 -4.53
CA ASP A 209 5.55 -5.90 -4.17
C ASP A 209 4.64 -6.19 -2.96
N ILE A 210 4.57 -5.27 -2.00
CA ILE A 210 3.61 -5.35 -0.88
C ILE A 210 2.17 -5.34 -1.42
N TYR A 211 1.84 -4.43 -2.34
CA TYR A 211 0.49 -4.34 -2.92
C TYR A 211 0.14 -5.56 -3.79
N ARG A 212 1.10 -6.11 -4.56
CA ARG A 212 0.93 -7.37 -5.30
C ARG A 212 0.62 -8.54 -4.36
N LYS A 213 1.33 -8.59 -3.20
CA LYS A 213 1.07 -9.61 -2.18
C LYS A 213 -0.35 -9.51 -1.65
N ILE A 214 -0.82 -8.31 -1.26
CA ILE A 214 -2.20 -8.09 -0.80
C ILE A 214 -3.20 -8.57 -1.87
N ALA A 215 -2.97 -8.23 -3.15
CA ALA A 215 -3.85 -8.62 -4.24
C ALA A 215 -3.93 -10.16 -4.40
N LYS A 216 -2.80 -10.86 -4.26
CA LYS A 216 -2.75 -12.32 -4.31
C LYS A 216 -3.53 -12.97 -3.17
N GLU A 217 -3.35 -12.51 -1.93
CA GLU A 217 -4.09 -13.00 -0.77
C GLU A 217 -5.61 -12.83 -0.91
N VAL A 218 -6.04 -11.77 -1.61
CA VAL A 218 -7.46 -11.55 -1.92
C VAL A 218 -7.97 -12.51 -3.00
N ALA A 219 -7.15 -12.78 -4.04
CA ALA A 219 -7.54 -13.64 -5.17
C ALA A 219 -7.55 -15.14 -4.82
N ASP A 220 -6.55 -15.61 -4.05
CA ASP A 220 -6.40 -17.02 -3.63
C ASP A 220 -7.50 -17.49 -2.67
#